data_6b1f5497a1ee6ff06629742e98b131fe
#
_entry.id   6b1f5497a1ee6ff06629742e98b131fe
#
_cell.length_a   1.000
_cell.length_b   1.000
_cell.length_c   1.000
_cell.angle_alpha   90.00
_cell.angle_beta   90.00
_cell.angle_gamma   90.00
#
_symmetry.space_group_name_H-M   'P 1'
#
loop_
_entity.id
_entity.type
_entity.pdbx_description
1 polymer ?
#
loop_
_entity_poly.entity_id
_entity_poly.type
_entity_poly.pdbx_seq_one_letter_code
_entity_poly.pdbx_strand_id
1 'polypeptide(L)'
;IDYFKNGKYQLLFSGINNLHLLDRNGNYVERYPVRLRSPATNSLAVFDYDNNRDYRLLIAGEDKQIYAYDRTGSVVRGWKPFKTAGTVSDEVSFFRVSGKDYLLVADETAIYFLDRTGNIRLRPDETVTKARGSRLRLDNSLRPSVVCSSPDGSVNHIYFSGEVEKRRPGSFSADHLFDFFDVDGDNFGE
;
A
#
# COMPACT_ATOMS: atom_id res chain seq x y z
N ILE A 1 -7.38 14.95 4.74
CA ILE A 1 -8.40 14.69 3.72
C ILE A 1 -9.42 15.82 3.68
N ASP A 2 -10.12 15.99 2.55
CA ASP A 2 -11.27 16.91 2.43
C ASP A 2 -12.56 16.10 2.66
N TYR A 3 -12.85 15.88 3.94
CA TYR A 3 -14.01 15.06 4.37
C TYR A 3 -15.35 15.62 3.89
N PHE A 4 -15.52 16.95 3.97
CA PHE A 4 -16.77 17.61 3.62
C PHE A 4 -16.87 17.97 2.13
N LYS A 5 -15.85 17.67 1.31
CA LYS A 5 -15.78 17.99 -0.12
C LYS A 5 -15.95 19.49 -0.43
N ASN A 6 -15.44 20.34 0.44
CA ASN A 6 -15.59 21.80 0.37
C ASN A 6 -14.28 22.58 0.30
N GLY A 7 -13.16 21.89 0.07
CA GLY A 7 -11.81 22.45 0.01
C GLY A 7 -11.18 22.73 1.37
N LYS A 8 -11.85 22.41 2.47
CA LYS A 8 -11.31 22.56 3.82
C LYS A 8 -10.85 21.21 4.35
N TYR A 9 -9.54 21.08 4.57
CA TYR A 9 -8.93 19.81 4.99
C TYR A 9 -9.07 19.55 6.49
N GLN A 10 -9.21 18.29 6.83
CA GLN A 10 -9.19 17.71 8.16
C GLN A 10 -7.95 16.83 8.32
N LEU A 11 -7.46 16.69 9.55
CA LEU A 11 -6.35 15.83 9.93
C LEU A 11 -6.85 14.40 10.19
N LEU A 12 -6.45 13.46 9.33
CA LEU A 12 -6.74 12.03 9.48
C LEU A 12 -5.46 11.29 9.88
N PHE A 13 -5.55 10.43 10.89
CA PHE A 13 -4.46 9.56 11.31
C PHE A 13 -4.99 8.30 11.98
N SER A 14 -4.16 7.26 12.07
CA SER A 14 -4.46 6.05 12.83
C SER A 14 -3.65 6.00 14.12
N GLY A 15 -4.29 5.56 15.19
CA GLY A 15 -3.63 4.93 16.32
C GLY A 15 -3.68 3.41 16.17
N ILE A 16 -3.20 2.69 17.16
CA ILE A 16 -3.22 1.21 17.15
C ILE A 16 -4.64 0.66 17.07
N ASN A 17 -5.59 1.27 17.78
CA ASN A 17 -6.95 0.75 17.90
C ASN A 17 -8.01 1.59 17.21
N ASN A 18 -7.69 2.80 16.77
CA ASN A 18 -8.69 3.74 16.25
C ASN A 18 -8.16 4.54 15.07
N LEU A 19 -9.10 4.92 14.19
CA LEU A 19 -8.93 6.01 13.24
C LEU A 19 -9.42 7.31 13.87
N HIS A 20 -8.67 8.38 13.67
CA HIS A 20 -8.95 9.71 14.20
C HIS A 20 -9.09 10.69 13.05
N LEU A 21 -10.11 11.52 13.09
CA LEU A 21 -10.32 12.62 12.16
C LEU A 21 -10.65 13.88 12.94
N LEU A 22 -9.80 14.89 12.83
CA LEU A 22 -9.95 16.15 13.54
C LEU A 22 -10.20 17.30 12.56
N ASP A 23 -11.08 18.22 12.96
CA ASP A 23 -11.24 19.49 12.28
C ASP A 23 -10.06 20.45 12.57
N ARG A 24 -10.10 21.66 12.01
CA ARG A 24 -9.06 22.68 12.19
C ARG A 24 -8.96 23.22 13.63
N ASN A 25 -9.98 23.00 14.45
CA ASN A 25 -10.01 23.43 15.85
C ASN A 25 -9.58 22.29 16.80
N GLY A 26 -9.23 21.12 16.25
CA GLY A 26 -8.86 19.95 17.05
C GLY A 26 -10.05 19.14 17.57
N ASN A 27 -11.27 19.43 17.11
CA ASN A 27 -12.45 18.65 17.50
C ASN A 27 -12.63 17.44 16.58
N TYR A 28 -13.14 16.35 17.14
CA TYR A 28 -13.50 15.19 16.33
C TYR A 28 -14.64 15.51 15.35
N VAL A 29 -14.48 14.99 14.13
CA VAL A 29 -15.50 15.07 13.08
C VAL A 29 -16.48 13.91 13.26
N GLU A 30 -17.77 14.23 13.42
CA GLU A 30 -18.90 13.29 13.47
C GLU A 30 -18.65 12.00 14.28
N ARG A 31 -18.52 10.85 13.57
CA ARG A 31 -18.41 9.50 14.16
C ARG A 31 -17.02 9.16 14.68
N TYR A 32 -16.04 10.00 14.44
CA TYR A 32 -14.69 9.75 14.90
C TYR A 32 -14.51 10.04 16.42
N PRO A 33 -13.65 9.30 17.12
CA PRO A 33 -12.77 8.24 16.62
C PRO A 33 -13.52 6.95 16.29
N VAL A 34 -13.11 6.28 15.21
CA VAL A 34 -13.66 4.99 14.76
C VAL A 34 -12.78 3.86 15.23
N ARG A 35 -13.34 2.88 15.94
CA ARG A 35 -12.60 1.70 16.38
C ARG A 35 -12.28 0.77 15.21
N LEU A 36 -11.02 0.37 15.10
CA LEU A 36 -10.56 -0.64 14.13
C LEU A 36 -11.07 -2.03 14.53
N ARG A 37 -11.25 -2.90 13.54
CA ARG A 37 -11.68 -4.28 13.77
C ARG A 37 -10.60 -5.15 14.39
N SER A 38 -9.33 -4.82 14.15
CA SER A 38 -8.15 -5.44 14.73
C SER A 38 -7.13 -4.34 14.98
N PRO A 39 -6.26 -4.45 16.01
CA PRO A 39 -5.18 -3.49 16.23
C PRO A 39 -4.31 -3.35 14.98
N ALA A 40 -3.96 -2.13 14.62
CA ALA A 40 -3.17 -1.84 13.43
C ALA A 40 -1.72 -2.31 13.58
N THR A 41 -1.17 -2.90 12.51
CA THR A 41 0.24 -3.31 12.43
C THR A 41 1.07 -2.44 11.49
N ASN A 42 0.42 -1.61 10.67
CA ASN A 42 1.07 -0.73 9.70
C ASN A 42 0.52 0.70 9.75
N SER A 43 1.10 1.58 8.94
CA SER A 43 0.61 2.93 8.74
C SER A 43 -0.66 2.95 7.88
N LEU A 44 -1.53 3.94 8.13
CA LEU A 44 -2.75 4.14 7.38
C LEU A 44 -2.46 4.62 5.96
N ALA A 45 -2.87 3.85 4.96
CA ALA A 45 -2.87 4.28 3.56
C ALA A 45 -4.19 4.98 3.21
N VAL A 46 -4.10 6.10 2.51
CA VAL A 46 -5.27 6.91 2.10
C VAL A 46 -5.24 7.13 0.61
N PHE A 47 -6.26 6.65 -0.09
CA PHE A 47 -6.37 6.77 -1.55
C PHE A 47 -7.66 7.45 -1.98
N ASP A 48 -7.55 8.33 -2.97
CA ASP A 48 -8.65 8.88 -3.74
C ASP A 48 -8.55 8.36 -5.18
N TYR A 49 -9.06 7.15 -5.42
CA TYR A 49 -8.87 6.42 -6.68
C TYR A 49 -9.37 7.17 -7.91
N ASP A 50 -10.43 7.92 -7.74
CA ASP A 50 -11.15 8.54 -8.85
C ASP A 50 -11.11 10.07 -8.78
N ASN A 51 -10.25 10.61 -7.89
CA ASN A 51 -10.06 12.04 -7.64
C ASN A 51 -11.38 12.78 -7.34
N ASN A 52 -12.29 12.10 -6.63
CA ASN A 52 -13.63 12.58 -6.31
C ASN A 52 -13.86 12.79 -4.79
N ARG A 53 -12.78 12.63 -4.00
CA ARG A 53 -12.77 12.73 -2.53
C ARG A 53 -13.59 11.64 -1.83
N ASP A 54 -13.82 10.52 -2.52
CA ASP A 54 -14.35 9.30 -1.89
C ASP A 54 -13.19 8.42 -1.43
N TYR A 55 -12.52 8.92 -0.39
CA TYR A 55 -11.31 8.31 0.15
C TYR A 55 -11.54 6.87 0.59
N ARG A 56 -10.50 6.05 0.37
CA ARG A 56 -10.37 4.69 0.89
C ARG A 56 -9.20 4.65 1.87
N LEU A 57 -9.48 4.16 3.05
CA LEU A 57 -8.56 4.10 4.18
C LEU A 57 -8.19 2.62 4.37
N LEU A 58 -6.96 2.25 4.03
CA LEU A 58 -6.52 0.87 4.12
C LEU A 58 -5.54 0.71 5.28
N ILE A 59 -5.72 -0.35 6.05
CA ILE A 59 -4.89 -0.66 7.20
C ILE A 59 -4.84 -2.18 7.43
N ALA A 60 -3.68 -2.68 7.85
CA ALA A 60 -3.50 -4.07 8.24
C ALA A 60 -3.71 -4.24 9.74
N GLY A 61 -4.31 -5.37 10.13
CA GLY A 61 -4.54 -5.74 11.52
C GLY A 61 -3.62 -6.86 12.01
N GLU A 62 -3.50 -7.00 13.34
CA GLU A 62 -2.77 -8.09 14.01
C GLU A 62 -3.31 -9.48 13.62
N ASP A 63 -4.58 -9.56 13.20
CA ASP A 63 -5.21 -10.77 12.69
C ASP A 63 -4.77 -11.12 11.26
N LYS A 64 -3.79 -10.37 10.72
CA LYS A 64 -3.23 -10.50 9.37
C LYS A 64 -4.24 -10.22 8.27
N GLN A 65 -5.29 -9.44 8.53
CA GLN A 65 -6.25 -9.04 7.54
C GLN A 65 -6.06 -7.58 7.13
N ILE A 66 -6.28 -7.31 5.84
CA ILE A 66 -6.30 -5.96 5.29
C ILE A 66 -7.73 -5.45 5.31
N TYR A 67 -7.95 -4.35 5.99
CA TYR A 67 -9.24 -3.68 6.10
C TYR A 67 -9.28 -2.43 5.22
N ALA A 68 -10.42 -2.20 4.60
CA ALA A 68 -10.69 -0.96 3.89
C ALA A 68 -11.91 -0.25 4.53
N TYR A 69 -11.72 1.00 4.91
CA TYR A 69 -12.76 1.88 5.41
C TYR A 69 -13.00 3.00 4.41
N ASP A 70 -14.20 3.50 4.36
CA ASP A 70 -14.51 4.74 3.67
C ASP A 70 -14.18 5.97 4.54
N ARG A 71 -14.36 7.17 3.99
CA ARG A 71 -14.09 8.43 4.72
C ARG A 71 -14.92 8.60 5.99
N THR A 72 -16.07 7.90 6.13
CA THR A 72 -16.92 7.95 7.34
C THR A 72 -16.47 6.97 8.41
N GLY A 73 -15.41 6.18 8.14
CA GLY A 73 -14.94 5.10 9.02
C GLY A 73 -15.77 3.83 8.94
N SER A 74 -16.70 3.74 8.00
CA SER A 74 -17.44 2.50 7.75
C SER A 74 -16.64 1.55 6.86
N VAL A 75 -16.77 0.24 7.08
CA VAL A 75 -16.13 -0.75 6.20
C VAL A 75 -16.68 -0.58 4.78
N VAL A 76 -15.80 -0.52 3.80
CA VAL A 76 -16.17 -0.36 2.39
C VAL A 76 -17.06 -1.51 1.94
N ARG A 77 -18.23 -1.16 1.39
CA ARG A 77 -19.16 -2.16 0.86
C ARG A 77 -18.51 -2.95 -0.28
N GLY A 78 -18.56 -4.28 -0.18
CA GLY A 78 -17.97 -5.19 -1.18
C GLY A 78 -16.49 -5.47 -0.96
N TRP A 79 -15.82 -4.80 0.00
CA TRP A 79 -14.47 -5.16 0.39
C TRP A 79 -14.46 -6.56 1.04
N LYS A 80 -13.58 -7.40 0.54
CA LYS A 80 -13.30 -8.73 1.12
C LYS A 80 -11.97 -8.62 1.85
N PRO A 81 -11.96 -8.68 3.20
CA PRO A 81 -10.71 -8.63 3.96
C PRO A 81 -9.74 -9.70 3.45
N PHE A 82 -8.62 -9.26 2.86
CA PHE A 82 -7.59 -10.16 2.37
C PHE A 82 -6.73 -10.60 3.54
N LYS A 83 -6.54 -11.90 3.71
CA LYS A 83 -5.69 -12.47 4.75
C LYS A 83 -4.31 -12.77 4.19
N THR A 84 -3.28 -12.16 4.77
CA THR A 84 -1.87 -12.39 4.48
C THR A 84 -1.34 -13.62 5.25
N ALA A 85 -0.20 -14.16 4.82
CA ALA A 85 0.46 -15.26 5.54
C ALA A 85 1.24 -14.75 6.76
N GLY A 86 1.95 -13.63 6.59
CA GLY A 86 2.75 -12.96 7.62
C GLY A 86 2.11 -11.66 8.10
N THR A 87 2.83 -10.95 8.99
CA THR A 87 2.45 -9.63 9.46
C THR A 87 2.79 -8.57 8.42
N VAL A 88 1.89 -7.62 8.21
CA VAL A 88 2.11 -6.46 7.34
C VAL A 88 2.54 -5.27 8.19
N SER A 89 3.77 -4.81 8.01
CA SER A 89 4.34 -3.66 8.73
C SER A 89 4.40 -2.39 7.86
N ASP A 90 4.44 -2.56 6.55
CA ASP A 90 4.54 -1.46 5.62
C ASP A 90 3.17 -0.95 5.17
N GLU A 91 3.11 0.31 4.79
CA GLU A 91 1.92 0.92 4.23
C GLU A 91 1.50 0.23 2.93
N VAL A 92 0.18 0.08 2.73
CA VAL A 92 -0.36 -0.41 1.46
C VAL A 92 -0.03 0.60 0.36
N SER A 93 0.50 0.12 -0.77
CA SER A 93 0.79 0.95 -1.94
C SER A 93 -0.30 0.84 -2.99
N PHE A 94 -0.48 1.89 -3.80
CA PHE A 94 -1.44 1.92 -4.88
C PHE A 94 -0.76 2.31 -6.19
N PHE A 95 -0.98 1.51 -7.24
CA PHE A 95 -0.54 1.82 -8.59
C PHE A 95 -1.68 1.65 -9.58
N ARG A 96 -1.70 2.53 -10.59
CA ARG A 96 -2.59 2.39 -11.74
C ARG A 96 -1.75 2.16 -12.99
N VAL A 97 -1.94 1.00 -13.63
CA VAL A 97 -1.18 0.60 -14.81
C VAL A 97 -2.14 0.10 -15.87
N SER A 98 -2.04 0.65 -17.08
CA SER A 98 -2.90 0.30 -18.22
C SER A 98 -4.39 0.33 -17.87
N GLY A 99 -4.82 1.35 -17.11
CA GLY A 99 -6.21 1.54 -16.68
C GLY A 99 -6.70 0.58 -15.59
N LYS A 100 -5.83 -0.28 -15.06
CA LYS A 100 -6.14 -1.20 -13.96
C LYS A 100 -5.50 -0.73 -12.66
N ASP A 101 -6.23 -0.86 -11.58
CA ASP A 101 -5.77 -0.48 -10.24
C ASP A 101 -5.22 -1.68 -9.49
N TYR A 102 -4.10 -1.48 -8.82
CA TYR A 102 -3.41 -2.47 -8.01
C TYR A 102 -3.14 -1.91 -6.63
N LEU A 103 -3.62 -2.62 -5.61
CA LEU A 103 -3.23 -2.42 -4.22
C LEU A 103 -2.15 -3.43 -3.89
N LEU A 104 -1.00 -2.96 -3.46
CA LEU A 104 0.11 -3.81 -3.11
C LEU A 104 0.27 -3.88 -1.60
N VAL A 105 0.31 -5.10 -1.12
CA VAL A 105 0.51 -5.43 0.29
C VAL A 105 1.75 -6.31 0.36
N ALA A 106 2.72 -5.94 1.18
CA ALA A 106 3.88 -6.77 1.47
C ALA A 106 3.83 -7.24 2.93
N ASP A 107 3.87 -8.54 3.14
CA ASP A 107 4.13 -9.12 4.45
C ASP A 107 5.57 -9.66 4.53
N GLU A 108 5.91 -10.32 5.61
CA GLU A 108 7.24 -10.89 5.85
C GLU A 108 7.62 -11.99 4.83
N THR A 109 6.67 -12.51 4.05
CA THR A 109 6.84 -13.69 3.21
C THR A 109 6.63 -13.42 1.73
N ALA A 110 5.75 -12.47 1.37
CA ALA A 110 5.33 -12.26 -0.02
C ALA A 110 4.80 -10.85 -0.27
N ILE A 111 4.70 -10.52 -1.57
CA ILE A 111 4.01 -9.33 -2.07
C ILE A 111 2.72 -9.77 -2.76
N TYR A 112 1.61 -9.17 -2.36
CA TYR A 112 0.27 -9.44 -2.89
C TYR A 112 -0.23 -8.28 -3.72
N PHE A 113 -0.79 -8.59 -4.88
CA PHE A 113 -1.39 -7.62 -5.79
C PHE A 113 -2.90 -7.81 -5.76
N LEU A 114 -3.60 -6.85 -5.17
CA LEU A 114 -5.05 -6.91 -4.98
C LEU A 114 -5.77 -5.90 -5.88
N ASP A 115 -7.04 -6.15 -6.14
CA ASP A 115 -7.94 -5.17 -6.73
C ASP A 115 -8.60 -4.28 -5.66
N ARG A 116 -9.42 -3.31 -6.08
CA ARG A 116 -10.16 -2.38 -5.19
C ARG A 116 -11.18 -3.09 -4.28
N THR A 117 -11.41 -4.37 -4.44
CA THR A 117 -12.37 -5.16 -3.65
C THR A 117 -11.70 -6.16 -2.72
N GLY A 118 -10.35 -6.20 -2.71
CA GLY A 118 -9.56 -7.10 -1.87
C GLY A 118 -9.37 -8.51 -2.46
N ASN A 119 -9.71 -8.73 -3.73
CA ASN A 119 -9.38 -9.99 -4.40
C ASN A 119 -7.97 -9.92 -5.00
N ILE A 120 -7.31 -11.07 -5.12
CA ILE A 120 -6.04 -11.14 -5.85
C ILE A 120 -6.29 -10.79 -7.32
N ARG A 121 -5.59 -9.77 -7.81
CA ARG A 121 -5.62 -9.36 -9.21
C ARG A 121 -4.51 -9.98 -10.04
N LEU A 122 -3.34 -10.15 -9.43
CA LEU A 122 -2.16 -10.73 -10.06
C LEU A 122 -1.46 -11.63 -9.05
N ARG A 123 -0.96 -12.76 -9.53
CA ARG A 123 -0.03 -13.64 -8.81
C ARG A 123 1.31 -13.60 -9.53
N PRO A 124 2.38 -13.14 -8.89
CA PRO A 124 3.72 -13.30 -9.46
C PRO A 124 4.04 -14.79 -9.66
N ASP A 125 4.77 -15.11 -10.71
CA ASP A 125 5.18 -16.48 -11.06
C ASP A 125 6.14 -17.05 -10.02
N GLU A 126 6.87 -16.17 -9.33
CA GLU A 126 7.73 -16.50 -8.20
C GLU A 126 7.35 -15.68 -6.97
N THR A 127 7.54 -16.27 -5.79
CA THR A 127 7.36 -15.54 -4.54
C THR A 127 8.51 -14.57 -4.33
N VAL A 128 8.20 -13.30 -4.16
CA VAL A 128 9.16 -12.25 -3.85
C VAL A 128 8.93 -11.76 -2.43
N THR A 129 9.99 -11.84 -1.61
CA THR A 129 10.03 -11.27 -0.26
C THR A 129 10.72 -9.91 -0.32
N LYS A 130 10.06 -8.88 0.19
CA LYS A 130 10.61 -7.52 0.23
C LYS A 130 11.56 -7.34 1.41
N ALA A 131 12.74 -6.75 1.20
CA ALA A 131 13.62 -6.33 2.30
C ALA A 131 12.93 -5.23 3.15
N ARG A 132 13.21 -5.20 4.45
CA ARG A 132 12.61 -4.25 5.39
C ARG A 132 12.88 -2.79 5.00
N GLY A 133 14.09 -2.49 4.53
CA GLY A 133 14.50 -1.15 4.09
C GLY A 133 14.14 -0.81 2.65
N SER A 134 13.42 -1.68 1.94
CA SER A 134 12.99 -1.47 0.56
C SER A 134 11.59 -0.88 0.50
N ARG A 135 11.33 -0.03 -0.50
CA ARG A 135 9.99 0.43 -0.86
C ARG A 135 9.52 -0.27 -2.12
N LEU A 136 8.20 -0.42 -2.26
CA LEU A 136 7.59 -0.82 -3.52
C LEU A 136 7.50 0.41 -4.42
N ARG A 137 8.17 0.38 -5.58
CA ARG A 137 8.16 1.46 -6.56
C ARG A 137 7.62 0.98 -7.89
N LEU A 138 6.96 1.87 -8.61
CA LEU A 138 6.53 1.63 -9.97
C LEU A 138 7.63 2.09 -10.92
N ASP A 139 8.22 1.16 -11.67
CA ASP A 139 8.92 1.45 -12.91
C ASP A 139 7.87 1.59 -14.01
N ASN A 140 7.71 2.81 -14.52
CA ASN A 140 6.72 3.12 -15.55
C ASN A 140 7.33 3.13 -16.97
N SER A 141 8.38 2.34 -17.19
CA SER A 141 9.01 2.14 -18.49
C SER A 141 8.06 1.48 -19.50
N LEU A 142 8.57 1.21 -20.71
CA LEU A 142 7.79 0.53 -21.77
C LEU A 142 7.19 -0.81 -21.34
N ARG A 143 7.80 -1.45 -20.35
CA ARG A 143 7.31 -2.68 -19.71
C ARG A 143 7.17 -2.44 -18.20
N PRO A 144 6.04 -1.88 -17.75
CA PRO A 144 5.88 -1.50 -16.38
C PRO A 144 6.07 -2.67 -15.40
N SER A 145 6.75 -2.38 -14.29
CA SER A 145 6.99 -3.36 -13.22
C SER A 145 6.95 -2.71 -11.84
N VAL A 146 6.72 -3.52 -10.82
CA VAL A 146 6.95 -3.12 -9.43
C VAL A 146 8.37 -3.52 -9.05
N VAL A 147 9.14 -2.56 -8.55
CA VAL A 147 10.56 -2.74 -8.19
C VAL A 147 10.72 -2.72 -6.69
N CYS A 148 11.47 -3.67 -6.17
CA CYS A 148 11.89 -3.73 -4.76
C CYS A 148 13.15 -4.58 -4.61
N SER A 149 13.83 -4.45 -3.48
CA SER A 149 14.91 -5.38 -3.11
C SER A 149 14.40 -6.48 -2.17
N SER A 150 15.03 -7.65 -2.26
CA SER A 150 14.86 -8.76 -1.32
C SER A 150 15.95 -8.75 -0.23
N PRO A 151 15.77 -9.47 0.91
CA PRO A 151 16.76 -9.51 1.98
C PRO A 151 18.14 -10.02 1.57
N ASP A 152 18.22 -10.78 0.47
CA ASP A 152 19.50 -11.26 -0.13
C ASP A 152 20.21 -10.21 -1.01
N GLY A 153 19.66 -8.99 -1.08
CA GLY A 153 20.18 -7.90 -1.90
C GLY A 153 19.79 -7.97 -3.38
N SER A 154 19.01 -8.95 -3.80
CA SER A 154 18.47 -8.99 -5.15
C SER A 154 17.49 -7.86 -5.39
N VAL A 155 17.58 -7.19 -6.52
CA VAL A 155 16.58 -6.25 -7.02
C VAL A 155 15.60 -7.01 -7.91
N ASN A 156 14.33 -6.92 -7.60
CA ASN A 156 13.27 -7.65 -8.30
C ASN A 156 12.42 -6.68 -9.09
N HIS A 157 12.19 -6.98 -10.37
CA HIS A 157 11.17 -6.37 -11.20
C HIS A 157 10.02 -7.36 -11.35
N ILE A 158 8.87 -7.02 -10.76
CA ILE A 158 7.65 -7.82 -10.82
C ILE A 158 6.74 -7.20 -11.88
N TYR A 159 6.67 -7.82 -13.03
CA TYR A 159 5.88 -7.31 -14.16
C TYR A 159 4.38 -7.58 -13.96
N PHE A 160 3.54 -6.76 -14.58
CA PHE A 160 2.08 -6.92 -14.53
C PHE A 160 1.55 -8.06 -15.40
N SER A 161 2.45 -8.85 -15.99
CA SER A 161 2.18 -10.18 -16.58
C SER A 161 2.24 -11.32 -15.54
N GLY A 162 2.91 -11.09 -14.41
CA GLY A 162 3.28 -12.09 -13.39
C GLY A 162 4.76 -12.47 -13.39
N GLU A 163 5.46 -12.24 -14.48
CA GLU A 163 6.90 -12.54 -14.61
C GLU A 163 7.72 -11.77 -13.58
N VAL A 164 8.75 -12.41 -13.04
CA VAL A 164 9.70 -11.82 -12.09
C VAL A 164 11.10 -11.88 -12.67
N GLU A 165 11.73 -10.72 -12.81
CA GLU A 165 13.15 -10.62 -13.17
C GLU A 165 13.95 -10.23 -11.94
N LYS A 166 15.04 -10.98 -11.65
CA LYS A 166 15.94 -10.72 -10.53
C LYS A 166 17.32 -10.29 -11.04
N ARG A 167 17.81 -9.19 -10.45
CA ARG A 167 19.17 -8.69 -10.69
C ARG A 167 19.94 -8.66 -9.38
N ARG A 168 21.23 -9.00 -9.40
CA ARG A 168 22.11 -8.90 -8.23
C ARG A 168 23.19 -7.87 -8.49
N PRO A 169 22.96 -6.61 -8.10
CA PRO A 169 23.92 -5.53 -8.31
C PRO A 169 25.16 -5.66 -7.40
N GLY A 170 25.05 -6.43 -6.31
CA GLY A 170 26.13 -6.63 -5.34
C GLY A 170 25.70 -7.49 -4.16
N SER A 171 26.56 -7.54 -3.13
CA SER A 171 26.24 -8.17 -1.85
C SER A 171 25.93 -7.09 -0.83
N PHE A 172 24.76 -7.16 -0.22
CA PHE A 172 24.26 -6.21 0.76
C PHE A 172 23.85 -6.94 2.05
N SER A 173 23.83 -6.23 3.18
CA SER A 173 23.25 -6.78 4.41
C SER A 173 21.73 -6.91 4.26
N ALA A 174 21.10 -7.75 5.08
CA ALA A 174 19.64 -7.92 5.07
C ALA A 174 18.87 -6.64 5.43
N ASP A 175 19.52 -5.71 6.15
CA ASP A 175 18.96 -4.42 6.59
C ASP A 175 19.34 -3.25 5.67
N HIS A 176 19.77 -3.54 4.43
CA HIS A 176 20.11 -2.48 3.46
C HIS A 176 18.88 -1.61 3.14
N LEU A 177 19.14 -0.35 2.83
CA LEU A 177 18.12 0.55 2.29
C LEU A 177 18.14 0.47 0.77
N PHE A 178 16.95 0.39 0.20
CA PHE A 178 16.76 0.41 -1.25
C PHE A 178 15.59 1.31 -1.62
N ASP A 179 15.82 2.17 -2.57
CA ASP A 179 14.78 2.92 -3.24
C ASP A 179 15.05 2.94 -4.76
N PHE A 180 14.03 3.18 -5.55
CA PHE A 180 14.09 3.18 -7.00
C PHE A 180 13.31 4.38 -7.52
N PHE A 181 13.96 5.25 -8.25
CA PHE A 181 13.35 6.46 -8.79
C PHE A 181 14.16 7.01 -9.96
N ASP A 182 13.53 7.82 -10.77
CA ASP A 182 14.15 8.52 -11.88
C ASP A 182 15.09 9.61 -11.33
N VAL A 183 16.39 9.41 -11.50
CA VAL A 183 17.45 10.31 -10.97
C VAL A 183 17.75 11.45 -11.92
N ASP A 184 17.71 11.19 -13.23
CA ASP A 184 18.14 12.17 -14.25
C ASP A 184 16.98 12.82 -15.03
N GLY A 185 15.73 12.39 -14.76
CA GLY A 185 14.53 12.99 -15.34
C GLY A 185 14.19 12.49 -16.73
N ASP A 186 14.72 11.34 -17.13
CA ASP A 186 14.44 10.71 -18.42
C ASP A 186 13.18 9.84 -18.43
N ASN A 187 12.45 9.77 -17.30
CA ASN A 187 11.29 8.95 -16.99
C ASN A 187 11.56 7.44 -16.87
N PHE A 188 12.80 7.03 -16.77
CA PHE A 188 13.18 5.67 -16.41
C PHE A 188 13.73 5.66 -14.97
N GLY A 189 13.42 4.62 -14.22
CA GLY A 189 13.95 4.49 -12.87
C GLY A 189 15.30 3.78 -12.85
N GLU A 190 16.15 4.14 -11.87
CA GLU A 190 17.51 3.62 -11.66
C GLU A 190 17.69 3.09 -10.24
#